data_9836cb7f85b526bd65b3271465009607
#
_entry.id   9836cb7f85b526bd65b3271465009607
#
_cell.length_a   1.000
_cell.length_b   1.000
_cell.length_c   1.000
_cell.angle_alpha   90.00
_cell.angle_beta   90.00
_cell.angle_gamma   90.00
#
_symmetry.space_group_name_H-M   'P 1'
#
loop_
_entity.id
_entity.type
_entity.pdbx_description
1 polymer ?
#
loop_
_entity_poly.entity_id
_entity_poly.type
_entity_poly.pdbx_seq_one_letter_code
_entity_poly.pdbx_strand_id
1 'polypeptide(L)'
;SQNLPGLELSSLVSIIGALALASLRVGSFFLASPLFGYRIIPLQVRIVISFAISFIIFNQVEMPNIETLAGLPLFSIIFVELIIGLTSGILLTVLFSASSLAGEKIAASTGLSFAGLIDPESGTQTPVISQILSLFMIVVFLSLDGHLLALSVILESYKVLPIGATNINMSMIQLGIDAGGLMFKFGALIMLPVVVGITLLNVVIGIVTRSAPTLNLFSFGFPITMLFAFFLLYVCTITIGSNLSLIHI
;
A
#
# COMPACT_ATOMS: atom_id res chain seq x y z
N SER A 1 -8.00 -38.63 39.55
CA SER A 1 -8.22 -37.73 38.43
C SER A 1 -7.13 -37.94 37.40
N GLN A 2 -7.48 -38.66 36.33
CA GLN A 2 -6.57 -38.91 35.21
C GLN A 2 -6.47 -37.59 34.46
N ASN A 3 -5.44 -36.77 34.72
CA ASN A 3 -5.07 -35.64 33.89
C ASN A 3 -4.50 -36.23 32.60
N LEU A 4 -5.22 -36.08 31.49
CA LEU A 4 -4.70 -36.37 30.17
C LEU A 4 -3.53 -35.42 29.92
N PRO A 5 -2.31 -35.92 29.69
CA PRO A 5 -1.16 -35.06 29.45
C PRO A 5 -1.41 -34.24 28.18
N GLY A 6 -1.45 -32.93 28.31
CA GLY A 6 -1.65 -31.97 27.20
C GLY A 6 -2.99 -31.25 27.15
N LEU A 7 -3.94 -31.51 28.06
CA LEU A 7 -5.22 -30.82 28.15
C LEU A 7 -5.41 -30.10 29.49
N GLU A 8 -4.35 -29.61 30.10
CA GLU A 8 -4.47 -28.69 31.21
C GLU A 8 -5.01 -27.34 30.71
N LEU A 9 -5.99 -26.79 31.40
CA LEU A 9 -6.61 -25.50 31.02
C LEU A 9 -5.57 -24.40 30.87
N SER A 10 -4.52 -24.42 31.69
CA SER A 10 -3.37 -23.51 31.62
C SER A 10 -2.61 -23.61 30.29
N SER A 11 -2.36 -24.84 29.80
CA SER A 11 -1.65 -25.05 28.52
C SER A 11 -2.49 -24.57 27.33
N LEU A 12 -3.80 -24.77 27.34
CA LEU A 12 -4.70 -24.24 26.30
C LEU A 12 -4.73 -22.73 26.30
N VAL A 13 -4.82 -22.09 27.47
CA VAL A 13 -4.79 -20.63 27.59
C VAL A 13 -3.47 -20.06 27.09
N SER A 14 -2.34 -20.69 27.40
CA SER A 14 -1.02 -20.25 26.93
C SER A 14 -0.87 -20.37 25.39
N ILE A 15 -1.35 -21.46 24.79
CA ILE A 15 -1.33 -21.66 23.33
C ILE A 15 -2.22 -20.62 22.63
N ILE A 16 -3.46 -20.44 23.10
CA ILE A 16 -4.38 -19.45 22.52
C ILE A 16 -3.82 -18.03 22.64
N GLY A 17 -3.25 -17.70 23.79
CA GLY A 17 -2.63 -16.40 24.00
C GLY A 17 -1.41 -16.18 23.10
N ALA A 18 -0.56 -17.20 22.88
CA ALA A 18 0.58 -17.13 21.98
C ALA A 18 0.14 -16.94 20.51
N LEU A 19 -0.89 -17.67 20.07
CA LEU A 19 -1.50 -17.50 18.76
C LEU A 19 -2.11 -16.11 18.60
N ALA A 20 -2.77 -15.59 19.64
CA ALA A 20 -3.32 -14.24 19.62
C ALA A 20 -2.22 -13.18 19.46
N LEU A 21 -1.12 -13.29 20.22
CA LEU A 21 0.04 -12.38 20.09
C LEU A 21 0.65 -12.46 18.68
N ALA A 22 0.87 -13.66 18.16
CA ALA A 22 1.38 -13.83 16.80
C ALA A 22 0.43 -13.21 15.74
N SER A 23 -0.89 -13.30 15.97
CA SER A 23 -1.88 -12.74 15.02
C SER A 23 -1.92 -11.21 14.99
N LEU A 24 -1.43 -10.52 16.03
CA LEU A 24 -1.45 -9.05 16.09
C LEU A 24 -0.59 -8.41 15.01
N ARG A 25 0.63 -8.92 14.77
CA ARG A 25 1.54 -8.39 13.75
C ARG A 25 0.98 -8.59 12.34
N VAL A 26 0.52 -9.82 12.04
CA VAL A 26 -0.10 -10.13 10.73
C VAL A 26 -1.40 -9.37 10.54
N GLY A 27 -2.24 -9.30 11.57
CA GLY A 27 -3.52 -8.61 11.53
C GLY A 27 -3.36 -7.10 11.31
N SER A 28 -2.44 -6.46 12.02
CA SER A 28 -2.14 -5.04 11.84
C SER A 28 -1.51 -4.73 10.48
N PHE A 29 -0.65 -5.62 9.95
CA PHE A 29 -0.18 -5.54 8.58
C PHE A 29 -1.32 -5.58 7.58
N PHE A 30 -2.27 -6.52 7.71
CA PHE A 30 -3.42 -6.60 6.81
C PHE A 30 -4.34 -5.38 6.90
N LEU A 31 -4.47 -4.77 8.08
CA LEU A 31 -5.25 -3.54 8.23
C LEU A 31 -4.64 -2.35 7.49
N ALA A 32 -3.31 -2.24 7.52
CA ALA A 32 -2.59 -1.11 6.96
C ALA A 32 -2.17 -1.29 5.50
N SER A 33 -2.16 -2.52 4.98
CA SER A 33 -1.70 -2.81 3.62
C SER A 33 -2.76 -2.47 2.55
N PRO A 34 -2.36 -2.05 1.34
CA PRO A 34 -3.29 -1.56 0.32
C PRO A 34 -4.17 -2.65 -0.28
N LEU A 35 -3.67 -3.89 -0.38
CA LEU A 35 -4.40 -5.03 -0.94
C LEU A 35 -5.35 -5.65 0.08
N PHE A 36 -4.81 -6.02 1.23
CA PHE A 36 -5.57 -6.72 2.27
C PHE A 36 -6.41 -5.75 3.11
N GLY A 37 -6.03 -4.45 3.16
CA GLY A 37 -6.75 -3.38 3.83
C GLY A 37 -7.93 -2.81 3.03
N TYR A 38 -8.19 -3.27 1.80
CA TYR A 38 -9.23 -2.72 0.96
C TYR A 38 -10.63 -2.93 1.58
N ARG A 39 -11.50 -1.92 1.49
CA ARG A 39 -12.84 -1.91 2.14
C ARG A 39 -13.74 -3.06 1.73
N ILE A 40 -13.51 -3.70 0.58
CA ILE A 40 -14.28 -4.83 0.07
C ILE A 40 -14.07 -6.09 0.93
N ILE A 41 -12.88 -6.25 1.55
CA ILE A 41 -12.59 -7.42 2.37
C ILE A 41 -13.14 -7.18 3.79
N PRO A 42 -14.16 -7.95 4.25
CA PRO A 42 -14.70 -7.82 5.58
C PRO A 42 -13.64 -8.04 6.66
N LEU A 43 -13.76 -7.34 7.80
CA LEU A 43 -12.83 -7.45 8.91
C LEU A 43 -12.71 -8.90 9.43
N GLN A 44 -13.83 -9.63 9.44
CA GLN A 44 -13.86 -11.03 9.87
C GLN A 44 -12.93 -11.91 9.03
N VAL A 45 -12.91 -11.72 7.71
CA VAL A 45 -12.02 -12.47 6.80
C VAL A 45 -10.56 -12.17 7.10
N ARG A 46 -10.21 -10.91 7.34
CA ARG A 46 -8.83 -10.51 7.71
C ARG A 46 -8.39 -11.15 9.02
N ILE A 47 -9.28 -11.17 10.02
CA ILE A 47 -9.01 -11.82 11.30
C ILE A 47 -8.78 -13.32 11.12
N VAL A 48 -9.65 -14.01 10.38
CA VAL A 48 -9.53 -15.44 10.12
C VAL A 48 -8.23 -15.78 9.40
N ILE A 49 -7.87 -15.02 8.35
CA ILE A 49 -6.62 -15.23 7.61
C ILE A 49 -5.41 -14.93 8.52
N SER A 50 -5.46 -13.89 9.35
CA SER A 50 -4.38 -13.58 10.29
C SER A 50 -4.15 -14.70 11.28
N PHE A 51 -5.21 -15.28 11.83
CA PHE A 51 -5.12 -16.44 12.71
C PHE A 51 -4.59 -17.70 11.99
N ALA A 52 -5.03 -17.95 10.76
CA ALA A 52 -4.55 -19.07 9.96
C ALA A 52 -3.04 -18.99 9.68
N ILE A 53 -2.55 -17.80 9.31
CA ILE A 53 -1.12 -17.55 9.11
C ILE A 53 -0.36 -17.66 10.44
N SER A 54 -0.92 -17.14 11.53
CA SER A 54 -0.30 -17.20 12.86
C SER A 54 -0.16 -18.64 13.37
N PHE A 55 -1.06 -19.53 12.98
CA PHE A 55 -0.94 -20.95 13.29
C PHE A 55 0.28 -21.60 12.60
N ILE A 56 0.60 -21.16 11.37
CA ILE A 56 1.81 -21.61 10.67
C ILE A 56 3.06 -21.07 11.38
N ILE A 57 3.01 -19.78 11.79
CA ILE A 57 4.12 -19.11 12.50
C ILE A 57 4.38 -19.78 13.85
N PHE A 58 3.32 -20.15 14.57
CA PHE A 58 3.42 -20.80 15.88
C PHE A 58 4.33 -22.03 15.88
N ASN A 59 4.35 -22.79 14.79
CA ASN A 59 5.19 -23.98 14.65
C ASN A 59 6.65 -23.66 14.25
N GLN A 60 6.96 -22.42 13.88
CA GLN A 60 8.27 -22.04 13.33
C GLN A 60 9.05 -21.07 14.22
N VAL A 61 8.38 -20.43 15.17
CA VAL A 61 8.95 -19.36 16.00
C VAL A 61 8.82 -19.73 17.47
N GLU A 62 9.88 -19.47 18.25
CA GLU A 62 9.84 -19.61 19.71
C GLU A 62 8.85 -18.60 20.30
N MET A 63 7.84 -19.10 21.00
CA MET A 63 6.84 -18.28 21.64
C MET A 63 7.23 -17.95 23.07
N PRO A 64 7.06 -16.70 23.51
CA PRO A 64 7.32 -16.35 24.90
C PRO A 64 6.30 -17.03 25.83
N ASN A 65 6.73 -17.40 27.02
CA ASN A 65 5.83 -17.96 28.03
C ASN A 65 4.90 -16.86 28.57
N ILE A 66 3.61 -16.93 28.23
CA ILE A 66 2.61 -15.89 28.54
C ILE A 66 2.36 -15.80 30.04
N GLU A 67 2.52 -16.89 30.78
CA GLU A 67 2.32 -16.92 32.24
C GLU A 67 3.30 -15.99 32.98
N THR A 68 4.51 -15.82 32.41
CA THR A 68 5.54 -14.92 32.97
C THR A 68 5.37 -13.46 32.54
N LEU A 69 4.49 -13.17 31.59
CA LEU A 69 4.32 -11.87 30.93
C LEU A 69 3.08 -11.09 31.40
N ALA A 70 2.41 -11.54 32.47
CA ALA A 70 1.23 -10.86 32.97
C ALA A 70 1.52 -9.42 33.44
N GLY A 71 0.62 -8.47 33.10
CA GLY A 71 0.70 -7.08 33.50
C GLY A 71 1.33 -6.14 32.48
N LEU A 72 2.09 -5.14 32.93
CA LEU A 72 2.73 -4.12 32.09
C LEU A 72 3.60 -4.68 30.93
N PRO A 73 4.38 -5.77 31.10
CA PRO A 73 5.15 -6.35 30.01
C PRO A 73 4.27 -6.82 28.84
N LEU A 74 3.11 -7.39 29.10
CA LEU A 74 2.19 -7.85 28.06
C LEU A 74 1.67 -6.68 27.20
N PHE A 75 1.32 -5.57 27.81
CA PHE A 75 0.88 -4.37 27.08
C PHE A 75 1.97 -3.83 26.15
N SER A 76 3.22 -3.80 26.62
CA SER A 76 4.34 -3.34 25.79
C SER A 76 4.57 -4.27 24.59
N ILE A 77 4.46 -5.59 24.76
CA ILE A 77 4.59 -6.56 23.68
C ILE A 77 3.46 -6.38 22.66
N ILE A 78 2.20 -6.31 23.09
CA ILE A 78 1.06 -6.07 22.22
C ILE A 78 1.28 -4.80 21.38
N PHE A 79 1.71 -3.72 22.02
CA PHE A 79 1.96 -2.44 21.35
C PHE A 79 3.07 -2.53 20.31
N VAL A 80 4.18 -3.20 20.62
CA VAL A 80 5.30 -3.44 19.69
C VAL A 80 4.86 -4.28 18.51
N GLU A 81 4.12 -5.38 18.72
CA GLU A 81 3.61 -6.23 17.64
C GLU A 81 2.70 -5.45 16.68
N LEU A 82 1.81 -4.64 17.22
CA LEU A 82 0.93 -3.77 16.42
C LEU A 82 1.74 -2.74 15.62
N ILE A 83 2.74 -2.10 16.21
CA ILE A 83 3.58 -1.11 15.51
C ILE A 83 4.34 -1.77 14.37
N ILE A 84 4.97 -2.93 14.59
CA ILE A 84 5.74 -3.62 13.54
C ILE A 84 4.82 -3.96 12.35
N GLY A 85 3.65 -4.53 12.60
CA GLY A 85 2.71 -4.88 11.54
C GLY A 85 2.14 -3.64 10.83
N LEU A 86 1.72 -2.61 11.57
CA LEU A 86 1.25 -1.35 10.99
C LEU A 86 2.33 -0.68 10.14
N THR A 87 3.57 -0.59 10.64
CA THR A 87 4.67 0.04 9.90
C THR A 87 4.93 -0.69 8.59
N SER A 88 4.98 -2.02 8.61
CA SER A 88 5.16 -2.82 7.40
C SER A 88 4.03 -2.63 6.39
N GLY A 89 2.78 -2.58 6.85
CA GLY A 89 1.60 -2.34 6.00
C GLY A 89 1.58 -0.92 5.43
N ILE A 90 1.94 0.09 6.23
CA ILE A 90 2.03 1.48 5.79
C ILE A 90 3.15 1.64 4.75
N LEU A 91 4.31 1.00 4.94
CA LEU A 91 5.40 1.03 3.96
C LEU A 91 4.92 0.53 2.59
N LEU A 92 4.19 -0.57 2.56
CA LEU A 92 3.61 -1.09 1.32
C LEU A 92 2.58 -0.11 0.74
N THR A 93 1.73 0.49 1.57
CA THR A 93 0.74 1.51 1.15
C THR A 93 1.41 2.75 0.57
N VAL A 94 2.50 3.22 1.17
CA VAL A 94 3.29 4.35 0.66
C VAL A 94 3.84 4.04 -0.74
N LEU A 95 4.38 2.84 -0.96
CA LEU A 95 4.86 2.44 -2.29
C LEU A 95 3.73 2.39 -3.33
N PHE A 96 2.55 1.85 -2.97
CA PHE A 96 1.38 1.86 -3.86
C PHE A 96 0.88 3.28 -4.17
N SER A 97 1.04 4.21 -3.24
CA SER A 97 0.65 5.60 -3.43
C SER A 97 1.44 6.32 -4.53
N ALA A 98 2.59 5.77 -4.96
CA ALA A 98 3.35 6.29 -6.10
C ALA A 98 2.52 6.32 -7.39
N SER A 99 1.76 5.26 -7.67
CA SER A 99 0.89 5.19 -8.86
C SER A 99 -0.28 6.17 -8.77
N SER A 100 -0.88 6.31 -7.60
CA SER A 100 -1.95 7.28 -7.35
C SER A 100 -1.46 8.71 -7.54
N LEU A 101 -0.29 9.04 -6.95
CA LEU A 101 0.35 10.35 -7.09
C LEU A 101 0.64 10.70 -8.56
N ALA A 102 1.18 9.73 -9.32
CA ALA A 102 1.42 9.91 -10.74
C ALA A 102 0.12 10.20 -11.50
N GLY A 103 -0.93 9.43 -11.24
CA GLY A 103 -2.24 9.61 -11.86
C GLY A 103 -2.89 10.96 -11.55
N GLU A 104 -2.78 11.43 -10.31
CA GLU A 104 -3.26 12.76 -9.90
C GLU A 104 -2.55 13.89 -10.65
N LYS A 105 -1.23 13.79 -10.80
CA LYS A 105 -0.43 14.79 -11.52
C LYS A 105 -0.73 14.81 -13.02
N ILE A 106 -0.90 13.64 -13.63
CA ILE A 106 -1.32 13.52 -15.02
C ILE A 106 -2.71 14.11 -15.21
N ALA A 107 -3.67 13.78 -14.35
CA ALA A 107 -5.03 14.32 -14.39
C ALA A 107 -5.06 15.86 -14.22
N ALA A 108 -4.24 16.39 -13.31
CA ALA A 108 -4.10 17.83 -13.14
C ALA A 108 -3.58 18.51 -14.41
N SER A 109 -2.60 17.90 -15.08
CA SER A 109 -2.00 18.45 -16.31
C SER A 109 -2.96 18.44 -17.51
N THR A 110 -3.92 17.50 -17.53
CA THR A 110 -4.96 17.41 -18.58
C THR A 110 -6.18 18.29 -18.34
N GLY A 111 -6.28 18.89 -17.15
CA GLY A 111 -7.47 19.63 -16.75
C GLY A 111 -8.63 18.75 -16.22
N LEU A 112 -8.47 17.42 -16.17
CA LEU A 112 -9.49 16.51 -15.64
C LEU A 112 -9.82 16.76 -14.16
N SER A 113 -8.90 17.34 -13.40
CA SER A 113 -9.13 17.70 -12.00
C SER A 113 -10.22 18.76 -11.82
N PHE A 114 -10.50 19.58 -12.85
CA PHE A 114 -11.59 20.54 -12.80
C PHE A 114 -12.99 19.89 -12.83
N ALA A 115 -13.11 18.67 -13.38
CA ALA A 115 -14.38 17.95 -13.38
C ALA A 115 -14.86 17.62 -11.96
N GLY A 116 -13.96 17.34 -11.04
CA GLY A 116 -14.27 17.09 -9.63
C GLY A 116 -14.72 18.35 -8.85
N LEU A 117 -14.44 19.56 -9.37
CA LEU A 117 -14.91 20.81 -8.77
C LEU A 117 -16.36 21.12 -9.15
N ILE A 118 -16.87 20.53 -10.24
CA ILE A 118 -18.22 20.80 -10.78
C ILE A 118 -19.27 19.94 -10.06
N ASP A 119 -18.89 18.76 -9.56
CA ASP A 119 -19.79 17.84 -8.85
C ASP A 119 -19.22 17.44 -7.47
N PRO A 120 -19.39 18.30 -6.45
CA PRO A 120 -18.93 18.00 -5.10
C PRO A 120 -19.76 16.91 -4.38
N GLU A 121 -20.96 16.56 -4.88
CA GLU A 121 -21.83 15.55 -4.25
C GLU A 121 -21.36 14.12 -4.54
N SER A 122 -20.63 13.88 -5.61
CA SER A 122 -20.13 12.54 -5.95
C SER A 122 -19.09 11.98 -4.95
N GLY A 123 -18.56 12.80 -4.05
CA GLY A 123 -17.72 12.42 -2.91
C GLY A 123 -16.38 11.74 -3.25
N THR A 124 -16.17 11.34 -4.51
CA THR A 124 -14.97 10.67 -4.99
C THR A 124 -14.14 11.62 -5.84
N GLN A 125 -13.24 12.33 -5.19
CA GLN A 125 -12.35 13.30 -5.85
C GLN A 125 -11.11 12.65 -6.49
N THR A 126 -11.03 11.33 -6.54
CA THR A 126 -9.89 10.64 -7.17
C THR A 126 -10.04 10.62 -8.68
N PRO A 127 -9.12 11.23 -9.43
CA PRO A 127 -9.17 11.25 -10.89
C PRO A 127 -9.18 9.84 -11.49
N VAL A 128 -9.92 9.63 -12.58
CA VAL A 128 -10.02 8.33 -13.26
C VAL A 128 -8.64 7.78 -13.65
N ILE A 129 -7.71 8.65 -14.07
CA ILE A 129 -6.33 8.25 -14.41
C ILE A 129 -5.63 7.66 -13.18
N SER A 130 -5.82 8.26 -12.01
CA SER A 130 -5.26 7.75 -10.75
C SER A 130 -5.80 6.35 -10.41
N GLN A 131 -7.10 6.13 -10.61
CA GLN A 131 -7.72 4.82 -10.39
C GLN A 131 -7.19 3.77 -11.37
N ILE A 132 -7.05 4.11 -12.66
CA ILE A 132 -6.50 3.21 -13.67
C ILE A 132 -5.06 2.80 -13.33
N LEU A 133 -4.19 3.77 -12.99
CA LEU A 133 -2.81 3.47 -12.63
C LEU A 133 -2.71 2.64 -11.34
N SER A 134 -3.58 2.91 -10.36
CA SER A 134 -3.63 2.13 -9.13
C SER A 134 -4.08 0.69 -9.38
N LEU A 135 -5.08 0.49 -10.24
CA LEU A 135 -5.49 -0.86 -10.66
C LEU A 135 -4.38 -1.58 -11.44
N PHE A 136 -3.71 -0.87 -12.34
CA PHE A 136 -2.58 -1.42 -13.08
C PHE A 136 -1.44 -1.83 -12.13
N MET A 137 -1.14 -1.01 -11.12
CA MET A 137 -0.18 -1.33 -10.06
C MET A 137 -0.56 -2.62 -9.32
N ILE A 138 -1.83 -2.79 -8.96
CA ILE A 138 -2.33 -4.02 -8.31
C ILE A 138 -2.12 -5.23 -9.20
N VAL A 139 -2.46 -5.13 -10.50
CA VAL A 139 -2.29 -6.23 -11.46
C VAL A 139 -0.82 -6.61 -11.61
N VAL A 140 0.07 -5.63 -11.76
CA VAL A 140 1.52 -5.87 -11.83
C VAL A 140 2.04 -6.52 -10.55
N PHE A 141 1.64 -6.01 -9.39
CA PHE A 141 2.02 -6.58 -8.09
C PHE A 141 1.61 -8.04 -7.96
N LEU A 142 0.38 -8.37 -8.33
CA LEU A 142 -0.12 -9.75 -8.27
C LEU A 142 0.57 -10.66 -9.29
N SER A 143 0.86 -10.15 -10.50
CA SER A 143 1.52 -10.92 -11.56
C SER A 143 3.00 -11.24 -11.26
N LEU A 144 3.64 -10.43 -10.40
CA LEU A 144 5.03 -10.62 -9.95
C LEU A 144 5.09 -11.36 -8.58
N ASP A 145 4.00 -11.97 -8.13
CA ASP A 145 3.92 -12.64 -6.83
C ASP A 145 4.27 -11.74 -5.64
N GLY A 146 4.12 -10.41 -5.79
CA GLY A 146 4.42 -9.42 -4.76
C GLY A 146 3.64 -9.65 -3.46
N HIS A 147 2.43 -10.21 -3.54
CA HIS A 147 1.64 -10.60 -2.38
C HIS A 147 2.31 -11.72 -1.55
N LEU A 148 2.98 -12.68 -2.21
CA LEU A 148 3.74 -13.73 -1.54
C LEU A 148 5.02 -13.17 -0.92
N LEU A 149 5.69 -12.26 -1.65
CA LEU A 149 6.86 -11.55 -1.12
C LEU A 149 6.50 -10.74 0.13
N ALA A 150 5.41 -9.98 0.10
CA ALA A 150 4.96 -9.22 1.26
C ALA A 150 4.65 -10.11 2.47
N LEU A 151 4.04 -11.28 2.26
CA LEU A 151 3.81 -12.27 3.30
C LEU A 151 5.12 -12.87 3.82
N SER A 152 6.07 -13.20 2.94
CA SER A 152 7.37 -13.75 3.35
C SER A 152 8.16 -12.76 4.20
N VAL A 153 8.15 -11.47 3.86
CA VAL A 153 8.79 -10.41 4.66
C VAL A 153 8.19 -10.34 6.07
N ILE A 154 6.87 -10.43 6.20
CA ILE A 154 6.21 -10.48 7.52
C ILE A 154 6.61 -11.74 8.29
N LEU A 155 6.67 -12.90 7.65
CA LEU A 155 7.10 -14.15 8.28
C LEU A 155 8.56 -14.07 8.75
N GLU A 156 9.45 -13.52 7.92
CA GLU A 156 10.85 -13.33 8.27
C GLU A 156 11.06 -12.31 9.40
N SER A 157 10.15 -11.33 9.50
CA SER A 157 10.21 -10.34 10.58
C SER A 157 10.16 -10.96 11.97
N TYR A 158 9.54 -12.13 12.15
CA TYR A 158 9.53 -12.85 13.42
C TYR A 158 10.89 -13.47 13.78
N LYS A 159 11.73 -13.78 12.78
CA LYS A 159 13.10 -14.29 13.02
C LYS A 159 14.04 -13.16 13.42
N VAL A 160 13.86 -11.96 12.82
CA VAL A 160 14.70 -10.77 13.10
C VAL A 160 14.28 -10.09 14.40
N LEU A 161 12.97 -10.01 14.64
CA LEU A 161 12.34 -9.40 15.80
C LEU A 161 11.38 -10.43 16.42
N PRO A 162 11.87 -11.35 17.28
CA PRO A 162 11.04 -12.33 17.97
C PRO A 162 9.95 -11.65 18.80
N ILE A 163 8.86 -12.37 19.04
CA ILE A 163 7.77 -11.86 19.87
C ILE A 163 8.29 -11.58 21.29
N GLY A 164 8.05 -10.35 21.77
CA GLY A 164 8.57 -9.89 23.05
C GLY A 164 9.88 -9.09 22.97
N ALA A 165 10.48 -8.94 21.79
CA ALA A 165 11.60 -8.03 21.61
C ALA A 165 11.12 -6.57 21.78
N THR A 166 11.70 -5.84 22.73
CA THR A 166 11.31 -4.46 23.06
C THR A 166 12.14 -3.39 22.33
N ASN A 167 13.12 -3.80 21.54
CA ASN A 167 14.04 -2.88 20.88
C ASN A 167 13.51 -2.41 19.53
N ILE A 168 12.68 -1.37 19.54
CA ILE A 168 12.35 -0.61 18.32
C ILE A 168 13.58 0.24 17.98
N ASN A 169 14.31 -0.15 16.96
CA ASN A 169 15.50 0.58 16.51
C ASN A 169 15.08 1.81 15.66
N MET A 170 15.90 2.87 15.77
CA MET A 170 15.79 4.08 14.94
C MET A 170 15.83 3.77 13.43
N SER A 171 16.37 2.63 13.03
CA SER A 171 16.34 2.10 11.66
C SER A 171 14.94 1.92 11.09
N MET A 172 13.91 1.62 11.88
CA MET A 172 12.53 1.52 11.41
C MET A 172 11.97 2.87 10.96
N ILE A 173 12.29 3.94 11.67
CA ILE A 173 11.90 5.31 11.30
C ILE A 173 12.60 5.70 10.01
N GLN A 174 13.90 5.38 9.89
CA GLN A 174 14.68 5.64 8.68
C GLN A 174 14.08 4.92 7.46
N LEU A 175 13.71 3.64 7.59
CA LEU A 175 13.03 2.89 6.53
C LEU A 175 11.73 3.55 6.08
N GLY A 176 10.95 4.11 7.00
CA GLY A 176 9.72 4.86 6.68
C GLY A 176 10.00 6.12 5.85
N ILE A 177 11.04 6.87 6.21
CA ILE A 177 11.48 8.07 5.48
C ILE A 177 11.97 7.69 4.07
N ASP A 178 12.80 6.65 3.98
CA ASP A 178 13.34 6.17 2.71
C ASP A 178 12.22 5.65 1.77
N ALA A 179 11.24 4.92 2.31
CA ALA A 179 10.06 4.51 1.55
C ALA A 179 9.24 5.70 1.02
N GLY A 180 9.07 6.76 1.83
CA GLY A 180 8.47 8.02 1.38
C GLY A 180 9.26 8.65 0.24
N GLY A 181 10.58 8.68 0.33
CA GLY A 181 11.46 9.14 -0.74
C GLY A 181 11.31 8.31 -2.03
N LEU A 182 11.25 7.00 -1.91
CA LEU A 182 11.03 6.09 -3.03
C LEU A 182 9.64 6.31 -3.68
N MET A 183 8.59 6.53 -2.91
CA MET A 183 7.27 6.88 -3.43
C MET A 183 7.32 8.08 -4.37
N PHE A 184 7.92 9.18 -3.93
CA PHE A 184 8.06 10.38 -4.77
C PHE A 184 8.93 10.14 -6.00
N LYS A 185 10.04 9.40 -5.86
CA LYS A 185 10.92 9.05 -6.97
C LYS A 185 10.17 8.25 -8.05
N PHE A 186 9.50 7.17 -7.68
CA PHE A 186 8.76 6.33 -8.63
C PHE A 186 7.52 7.06 -9.18
N GLY A 187 6.79 7.80 -8.36
CA GLY A 187 5.71 8.66 -8.82
C GLY A 187 6.18 9.64 -9.89
N ALA A 188 7.33 10.28 -9.68
CA ALA A 188 7.94 11.17 -10.67
C ALA A 188 8.35 10.45 -11.96
N LEU A 189 9.00 9.29 -11.87
CA LEU A 189 9.41 8.50 -13.04
C LEU A 189 8.22 8.07 -13.90
N ILE A 190 7.08 7.74 -13.28
CA ILE A 190 5.86 7.36 -14.01
C ILE A 190 5.21 8.57 -14.67
N MET A 191 5.10 9.70 -13.95
CA MET A 191 4.36 10.87 -14.44
C MET A 191 5.15 11.73 -15.43
N LEU A 192 6.50 11.85 -15.28
CA LEU A 192 7.31 12.82 -16.01
C LEU A 192 7.15 12.72 -17.53
N PRO A 193 7.27 11.56 -18.20
CA PRO A 193 7.17 11.51 -19.66
C PRO A 193 5.80 11.97 -20.15
N VAL A 194 4.74 11.66 -19.42
CA VAL A 194 3.36 12.02 -19.77
C VAL A 194 3.11 13.51 -19.50
N VAL A 195 3.47 13.99 -18.30
CA VAL A 195 3.26 15.39 -17.90
C VAL A 195 4.06 16.35 -18.78
N VAL A 196 5.31 16.03 -19.12
CA VAL A 196 6.13 16.85 -20.01
C VAL A 196 5.48 16.92 -21.41
N GLY A 197 5.05 15.79 -21.96
CA GLY A 197 4.37 15.75 -23.26
C GLY A 197 3.08 16.59 -23.27
N ILE A 198 2.24 16.44 -22.23
CA ILE A 198 1.01 17.23 -22.09
C ILE A 198 1.33 18.73 -21.95
N THR A 199 2.36 19.08 -21.17
CA THR A 199 2.76 20.48 -21.00
C THR A 199 3.20 21.12 -22.32
N LEU A 200 3.98 20.40 -23.12
CA LEU A 200 4.36 20.86 -24.47
C LEU A 200 3.13 21.06 -25.35
N LEU A 201 2.18 20.11 -25.34
CA LEU A 201 0.92 20.27 -26.08
C LEU A 201 0.12 21.48 -25.60
N ASN A 202 0.03 21.71 -24.29
CA ASN A 202 -0.67 22.86 -23.71
C ASN A 202 -0.05 24.21 -24.18
N VAL A 203 1.27 24.28 -24.31
CA VAL A 203 1.96 25.44 -24.88
C VAL A 203 1.54 25.65 -26.33
N VAL A 204 1.51 24.60 -27.16
CA VAL A 204 1.07 24.65 -28.53
C VAL A 204 -0.38 25.11 -28.62
N ILE A 205 -1.28 24.55 -27.83
CA ILE A 205 -2.69 24.97 -27.77
C ILE A 205 -2.81 26.45 -27.37
N GLY A 206 -2.01 26.91 -26.38
CA GLY A 206 -1.99 28.31 -25.96
C GLY A 206 -1.58 29.26 -27.08
N ILE A 207 -0.62 28.91 -27.93
CA ILE A 207 -0.22 29.68 -29.10
C ILE A 207 -1.35 29.68 -30.15
N VAL A 208 -1.96 28.51 -30.42
CA VAL A 208 -3.06 28.37 -31.39
C VAL A 208 -4.28 29.21 -30.99
N THR A 209 -4.69 29.12 -29.71
CA THR A 209 -5.84 29.91 -29.21
C THR A 209 -5.61 31.39 -29.21
N ARG A 210 -4.35 31.86 -29.13
CA ARG A 210 -4.00 33.25 -29.32
C ARG A 210 -4.21 33.70 -30.77
N SER A 211 -3.91 32.83 -31.73
CA SER A 211 -4.03 33.11 -33.17
C SER A 211 -5.46 32.93 -33.69
N ALA A 212 -6.21 32.02 -33.11
CA ALA A 212 -7.59 31.69 -33.46
C ALA A 212 -8.48 31.67 -32.20
N PRO A 213 -8.97 32.83 -31.72
CA PRO A 213 -9.74 32.92 -30.46
C PRO A 213 -11.08 32.17 -30.48
N THR A 214 -11.57 31.78 -31.64
CA THR A 214 -12.76 30.92 -31.80
C THR A 214 -12.53 29.47 -31.29
N LEU A 215 -11.27 29.02 -31.25
CA LEU A 215 -10.85 27.74 -30.67
C LEU A 215 -10.53 27.96 -29.19
N ASN A 216 -11.56 27.98 -28.34
CA ASN A 216 -11.34 28.22 -26.93
C ASN A 216 -10.76 26.98 -26.23
N LEU A 217 -10.05 27.23 -25.12
CA LEU A 217 -9.36 26.18 -24.34
C LEU A 217 -10.34 25.12 -23.81
N PHE A 218 -11.57 25.53 -23.46
CA PHE A 218 -12.54 24.61 -22.85
C PHE A 218 -13.19 23.66 -23.85
N SER A 219 -13.52 24.15 -25.06
CA SER A 219 -14.22 23.34 -26.06
C SER A 219 -13.27 22.47 -26.88
N PHE A 220 -12.04 22.93 -27.12
CA PHE A 220 -11.05 22.22 -27.93
C PHE A 220 -9.82 21.76 -27.14
N GLY A 221 -9.30 22.61 -26.27
CA GLY A 221 -8.06 22.34 -25.55
C GLY A 221 -8.13 21.09 -24.67
N PHE A 222 -9.10 21.03 -23.77
CA PHE A 222 -9.20 19.88 -22.82
C PHE A 222 -9.49 18.54 -23.52
N PRO A 223 -10.40 18.40 -24.49
CA PRO A 223 -10.55 17.14 -25.23
C PRO A 223 -9.27 16.67 -25.91
N ILE A 224 -8.52 17.58 -26.53
CA ILE A 224 -7.28 17.22 -27.22
C ILE A 224 -6.19 16.79 -26.21
N THR A 225 -6.04 17.52 -25.12
CA THR A 225 -5.05 17.16 -24.07
C THR A 225 -5.38 15.83 -23.42
N MET A 226 -6.67 15.51 -23.23
CA MET A 226 -7.12 14.24 -22.69
C MET A 226 -6.79 13.07 -23.65
N LEU A 227 -7.15 13.20 -24.93
CA LEU A 227 -6.83 12.19 -25.95
C LEU A 227 -5.31 11.98 -26.07
N PHE A 228 -4.55 13.05 -26.04
CA PHE A 228 -3.09 12.99 -26.08
C PHE A 228 -2.50 12.36 -24.82
N ALA A 229 -3.08 12.60 -23.65
CA ALA A 229 -2.66 11.95 -22.42
C ALA A 229 -2.87 10.43 -22.50
N PHE A 230 -4.02 9.96 -22.99
CA PHE A 230 -4.26 8.53 -23.18
C PHE A 230 -3.30 7.92 -24.23
N PHE A 231 -3.01 8.65 -25.30
CA PHE A 231 -2.01 8.24 -26.28
C PHE A 231 -0.62 8.11 -25.64
N LEU A 232 -0.18 9.10 -24.85
CA LEU A 232 1.10 9.03 -24.16
C LEU A 232 1.13 7.91 -23.10
N LEU A 233 0.06 7.71 -22.37
CA LEU A 233 -0.04 6.59 -21.43
C LEU A 233 0.10 5.25 -22.16
N TYR A 234 -0.53 5.09 -23.33
CA TYR A 234 -0.42 3.89 -24.13
C TYR A 234 1.04 3.68 -24.60
N VAL A 235 1.68 4.70 -25.17
CA VAL A 235 3.08 4.63 -25.63
C VAL A 235 4.04 4.35 -24.47
N CYS A 236 3.79 4.96 -23.32
CA CYS A 236 4.62 4.80 -22.12
C CYS A 236 4.30 3.53 -21.30
N THR A 237 3.33 2.70 -21.72
CA THR A 237 2.88 1.52 -20.93
C THR A 237 4.05 0.59 -20.55
N ILE A 238 4.99 0.35 -21.46
CA ILE A 238 6.16 -0.51 -21.20
C ILE A 238 7.05 0.12 -20.13
N THR A 239 7.34 1.42 -20.24
CA THR A 239 8.17 2.16 -19.27
C THR A 239 7.47 2.27 -17.91
N ILE A 240 6.16 2.49 -17.92
CA ILE A 240 5.34 2.53 -16.69
C ILE A 240 5.37 1.15 -16.02
N GLY A 241 5.18 0.07 -16.78
CA GLY A 241 5.22 -1.30 -16.26
C GLY A 241 6.57 -1.66 -15.65
N SER A 242 7.69 -1.31 -16.28
CA SER A 242 9.02 -1.54 -15.74
C SER A 242 9.30 -0.72 -14.46
N ASN A 243 8.88 0.54 -14.42
CA ASN A 243 9.02 1.37 -13.22
C ASN A 243 8.13 0.88 -12.07
N LEU A 244 6.93 0.39 -12.37
CA LEU A 244 6.05 -0.22 -11.36
C LEU A 244 6.62 -1.55 -10.85
N SER A 245 7.25 -2.36 -11.70
CA SER A 245 7.91 -3.60 -11.28
C SER A 245 9.13 -3.35 -10.38
N LEU A 246 9.88 -2.26 -10.59
CA LEU A 246 11.01 -1.85 -9.75
C LEU A 246 10.61 -1.42 -8.33
N ILE A 247 9.33 -1.08 -8.10
CA ILE A 247 8.82 -0.76 -6.75
C ILE A 247 8.80 -2.02 -5.86
N HIS A 248 8.89 -3.21 -6.45
CA HIS A 248 8.80 -4.50 -5.73
C HIS A 248 10.16 -5.17 -5.47
N ILE A 249 11.26 -4.62 -6.00
CA ILE A 249 12.62 -5.10 -5.74
C ILE A 249 13.26 -4.28 -4.61
#